data_94a60d5628e9abcad339e0edce3ebfb8
#
_entry.id   94a60d5628e9abcad339e0edce3ebfb8
#
_cell.length_a   1.000
_cell.length_b   1.000
_cell.length_c   1.000
_cell.angle_alpha   90.00
_cell.angle_beta   90.00
_cell.angle_gamma   90.00
#
_symmetry.space_group_name_H-M   'P 1'
#
loop_
_entity.id
_entity.type
_entity.pdbx_description
1 polymer ?
#
loop_
_entity_poly.entity_id
_entity_poly.type
_entity_poly.pdbx_seq_one_letter_code
_entity_poly.pdbx_strand_id
1 'polypeptide(L)'
;LAMHMDGARIWHAAVAMGIPEATIAEPFDSLSVCFSKGLGAPVGSALVGSRKFIEKARRYRKMYGGGVRQAGIIAAGALYALEHHRARLADDHREARRFAAAVAKMEGLRVDLERVQSNIVRYEVTAMSANAFVDACHARGLHMLPGGHHGVRAVMHLDVGPADVDAALAIIADVLAAARA
;
A
#
# COMPACT_ATOMS: atom_id res chain seq x y z
N LEU A 1 24.56 -0.12 17.67
CA LEU A 1 23.12 -0.22 17.92
C LEU A 1 22.53 -1.26 16.98
N ALA A 2 21.58 -2.07 17.48
CA ALA A 2 20.82 -2.97 16.62
C ALA A 2 19.82 -2.15 15.78
N MET A 3 19.71 -2.51 14.50
CA MET A 3 18.82 -1.84 13.55
C MET A 3 17.67 -2.76 13.16
N HIS A 4 16.44 -2.25 13.24
CA HIS A 4 15.24 -2.96 12.80
C HIS A 4 14.53 -2.17 11.70
N MET A 5 14.16 -2.84 10.61
CA MET A 5 13.37 -2.23 9.54
C MET A 5 11.90 -2.65 9.62
N ASP A 6 10.99 -1.68 9.63
CA ASP A 6 9.60 -1.94 9.24
C ASP A 6 9.54 -2.08 7.72
N GLY A 7 9.71 -3.29 7.25
CA GLY A 7 9.67 -3.67 5.83
C GLY A 7 8.28 -4.05 5.33
N ALA A 8 7.21 -3.50 5.93
CA ALA A 8 5.83 -3.84 5.57
C ALA A 8 5.50 -3.71 4.06
N ARG A 9 6.26 -2.89 3.33
CA ARG A 9 6.16 -2.73 1.87
C ARG A 9 7.50 -2.91 1.14
N ILE A 10 8.39 -3.72 1.67
CA ILE A 10 9.70 -3.98 1.06
C ILE A 10 9.58 -4.51 -0.39
N TRP A 11 8.54 -5.31 -0.67
CA TRP A 11 8.25 -5.83 -2.00
C TRP A 11 8.02 -4.70 -3.03
N HIS A 12 7.28 -3.67 -2.66
CA HIS A 12 7.11 -2.47 -3.49
C HIS A 12 8.39 -1.67 -3.62
N ALA A 13 9.16 -1.55 -2.52
CA ALA A 13 10.44 -0.84 -2.55
C ALA A 13 11.43 -1.53 -3.51
N ALA A 14 11.52 -2.86 -3.46
CA ALA A 14 12.36 -3.65 -4.36
C ALA A 14 12.01 -3.41 -5.83
N VAL A 15 10.71 -3.42 -6.16
CA VAL A 15 10.23 -3.12 -7.52
C VAL A 15 10.56 -1.69 -7.93
N ALA A 16 10.32 -0.71 -7.05
CA ALA A 16 10.58 0.71 -7.35
C ALA A 16 12.06 1.02 -7.54
N MET A 17 12.94 0.37 -6.77
CA MET A 17 14.39 0.55 -6.82
C MET A 17 15.08 -0.33 -7.86
N GLY A 18 14.40 -1.37 -8.36
CA GLY A 18 14.99 -2.36 -9.28
C GLY A 18 16.08 -3.21 -8.65
N ILE A 19 16.05 -3.43 -7.32
CA ILE A 19 17.04 -4.23 -6.58
C ILE A 19 16.36 -5.31 -5.73
N PRO A 20 17.05 -6.42 -5.42
CA PRO A 20 16.51 -7.48 -4.58
C PRO A 20 16.19 -6.99 -3.16
N GLU A 21 15.16 -7.56 -2.53
CA GLU A 21 14.79 -7.29 -1.15
C GLU A 21 15.93 -7.59 -0.18
N ALA A 22 16.76 -8.60 -0.48
CA ALA A 22 17.93 -8.95 0.32
C ALA A 22 18.93 -7.79 0.40
N THR A 23 19.15 -7.07 -0.70
CA THR A 23 20.03 -5.88 -0.74
C THR A 23 19.48 -4.74 0.12
N ILE A 24 18.15 -4.53 0.09
CA ILE A 24 17.50 -3.52 0.95
C ILE A 24 17.62 -3.91 2.42
N ALA A 25 17.55 -5.20 2.73
CA ALA A 25 17.58 -5.73 4.09
C ALA A 25 18.99 -5.81 4.70
N GLU A 26 20.04 -5.82 3.88
CA GLU A 26 21.44 -6.06 4.31
C GLU A 26 21.91 -5.18 5.48
N PRO A 27 21.59 -3.86 5.55
CA PRO A 27 22.04 -3.02 6.66
C PRO A 27 21.33 -3.30 7.99
N PHE A 28 20.32 -4.17 8.05
CA PHE A 28 19.46 -4.35 9.22
C PHE A 28 19.69 -5.70 9.90
N ASP A 29 19.73 -5.71 11.24
CA ASP A 29 19.81 -6.93 12.05
C ASP A 29 18.52 -7.75 12.02
N SER A 30 17.40 -7.08 11.79
CA SER A 30 16.08 -7.71 11.69
C SER A 30 15.09 -6.83 10.92
N LEU A 31 14.06 -7.45 10.37
CA LEU A 31 12.98 -6.74 9.70
C LEU A 31 11.65 -7.46 9.86
N SER A 32 10.56 -6.71 9.75
CA SER A 32 9.22 -7.24 9.59
C SER A 32 8.75 -7.04 8.15
N VAL A 33 8.07 -8.03 7.58
CA VAL A 33 7.48 -7.96 6.23
C VAL A 33 6.00 -8.31 6.30
N CYS A 34 5.17 -7.68 5.47
CA CYS A 34 3.75 -8.01 5.37
C CYS A 34 3.46 -8.75 4.07
N PHE A 35 2.63 -9.79 4.17
CA PHE A 35 2.05 -10.50 3.03
C PHE A 35 0.66 -9.98 2.66
N SER A 36 -0.05 -9.40 3.64
CA SER A 36 -1.43 -8.91 3.54
C SER A 36 -1.55 -7.46 3.07
N LYS A 37 -0.60 -6.98 2.26
CA LYS A 37 -0.63 -5.66 1.60
C LYS A 37 -0.52 -5.86 0.09
N GLY A 38 0.43 -5.28 -0.60
CA GLY A 38 0.55 -5.38 -2.05
C GLY A 38 0.61 -6.81 -2.59
N LEU A 39 1.14 -7.77 -1.83
CA LEU A 39 1.12 -9.18 -2.21
C LEU A 39 -0.29 -9.81 -2.21
N GLY A 40 -1.26 -9.21 -1.54
CA GLY A 40 -2.65 -9.66 -1.56
C GLY A 40 -2.93 -10.96 -0.79
N ALA A 41 -2.04 -11.40 0.11
CA ALA A 41 -2.37 -12.51 1.00
C ALA A 41 -3.49 -12.11 1.97
N PRO A 42 -4.40 -13.01 2.34
CA PRO A 42 -5.56 -12.67 3.18
C PRO A 42 -5.15 -12.18 4.57
N VAL A 43 -4.00 -12.62 5.07
CA VAL A 43 -3.48 -12.26 6.40
C VAL A 43 -1.99 -12.57 6.48
N GLY A 44 -1.29 -11.89 7.36
CA GLY A 44 0.00 -12.30 7.86
C GLY A 44 1.14 -11.35 7.60
N SER A 45 2.12 -11.51 8.47
CA SER A 45 3.43 -10.89 8.40
C SER A 45 4.48 -11.86 8.94
N ALA A 46 5.72 -11.66 8.55
CA ALA A 46 6.84 -12.42 9.10
C ALA A 46 7.88 -11.48 9.70
N LEU A 47 8.53 -11.98 10.76
CA LEU A 47 9.71 -11.38 11.32
C LEU A 47 10.93 -12.14 10.80
N VAL A 48 11.91 -11.42 10.30
CA VAL A 48 13.15 -11.95 9.72
C VAL A 48 14.34 -11.46 10.55
N GLY A 49 15.34 -12.31 10.74
CA GLY A 49 16.55 -12.01 11.49
C GLY A 49 17.36 -13.26 11.78
N SER A 50 18.38 -13.14 12.63
CA SER A 50 19.22 -14.28 13.02
C SER A 50 18.41 -15.38 13.72
N ARG A 51 18.88 -16.64 13.65
CA ARG A 51 18.24 -17.78 14.34
C ARG A 51 17.99 -17.48 15.82
N LYS A 52 19.00 -16.98 16.54
CA LYS A 52 18.91 -16.64 17.97
C LYS A 52 17.83 -15.59 18.24
N PHE A 53 17.74 -14.57 17.39
CA PHE A 53 16.71 -13.53 17.48
C PHE A 53 15.31 -14.13 17.27
N ILE A 54 15.11 -14.96 16.24
CA ILE A 54 13.83 -15.57 15.91
C ILE A 54 13.36 -16.57 16.99
N GLU A 55 14.28 -17.36 17.60
CA GLU A 55 13.95 -18.25 18.71
C GLU A 55 13.38 -17.47 19.90
N LYS A 56 14.02 -16.34 20.25
CA LYS A 56 13.53 -15.44 21.30
C LYS A 56 12.19 -14.79 20.92
N ALA A 57 12.06 -14.32 19.69
CA ALA A 57 10.82 -13.70 19.18
C ALA A 57 9.64 -14.66 19.21
N ARG A 58 9.83 -15.96 18.87
CA ARG A 58 8.78 -16.99 18.96
C ARG A 58 8.23 -17.13 20.37
N ARG A 59 9.11 -17.07 21.40
CA ARG A 59 8.69 -17.11 22.81
C ARG A 59 7.80 -15.90 23.14
N TYR A 60 8.23 -14.69 22.77
CA TYR A 60 7.44 -13.47 23.00
C TYR A 60 6.12 -13.51 22.25
N ARG A 61 6.10 -13.93 20.98
CA ARG A 61 4.88 -14.12 20.23
C ARG A 61 3.87 -14.99 20.99
N LYS A 62 4.31 -16.10 21.57
CA LYS A 62 3.44 -16.98 22.37
C LYS A 62 2.96 -16.29 23.65
N MET A 63 3.83 -15.58 24.36
CA MET A 63 3.51 -14.86 25.59
C MET A 63 2.46 -13.78 25.38
N TYR A 64 2.49 -13.09 24.25
CA TYR A 64 1.55 -12.00 23.89
C TYR A 64 0.32 -12.51 23.11
N GLY A 65 0.04 -13.78 23.12
CA GLY A 65 -1.18 -14.33 22.50
C GLY A 65 -1.11 -14.56 20.99
N GLY A 66 0.04 -14.29 20.33
CA GLY A 66 0.21 -14.46 18.88
C GLY A 66 0.48 -15.90 18.42
N GLY A 67 0.32 -16.89 19.27
CA GLY A 67 0.49 -18.30 18.94
C GLY A 67 -0.75 -18.90 18.28
N VAL A 68 -0.78 -18.98 16.97
CA VAL A 68 -1.88 -19.57 16.20
C VAL A 68 -1.59 -21.03 15.92
N ARG A 69 -2.57 -21.92 16.18
CA ARG A 69 -2.56 -23.31 15.72
C ARG A 69 -3.04 -23.39 14.28
N GLN A 70 -2.65 -24.46 13.57
CA GLN A 70 -3.04 -24.72 12.18
C GLN A 70 -2.75 -23.50 11.25
N ALA A 71 -1.66 -22.79 11.51
CA ALA A 71 -1.25 -21.62 10.73
C ALA A 71 -0.88 -21.93 9.26
N GLY A 72 -0.80 -23.23 8.90
CA GLY A 72 -0.51 -23.67 7.54
C GLY A 72 -1.51 -23.15 6.51
N ILE A 73 -2.79 -23.02 6.86
CA ILE A 73 -3.85 -22.51 5.97
C ILE A 73 -3.54 -21.06 5.55
N ILE A 74 -3.23 -20.20 6.52
CA ILE A 74 -2.90 -18.80 6.24
C ILE A 74 -1.50 -18.65 5.64
N ALA A 75 -0.56 -19.52 6.01
CA ALA A 75 0.79 -19.55 5.44
C ALA A 75 0.78 -19.96 3.97
N ALA A 76 -0.13 -20.86 3.56
CA ALA A 76 -0.29 -21.24 2.15
C ALA A 76 -0.70 -20.05 1.29
N GLY A 77 -1.63 -19.19 1.76
CA GLY A 77 -1.98 -17.95 1.07
C GLY A 77 -0.80 -16.97 0.96
N ALA A 78 0.02 -16.86 2.00
CA ALA A 78 1.22 -16.02 1.96
C ALA A 78 2.29 -16.59 0.99
N LEU A 79 2.47 -17.91 0.96
CA LEU A 79 3.40 -18.58 0.03
C LEU A 79 2.95 -18.37 -1.43
N TYR A 80 1.67 -18.62 -1.72
CA TYR A 80 1.10 -18.37 -3.04
C TYR A 80 1.33 -16.92 -3.50
N ALA A 81 1.05 -15.97 -2.62
CA ALA A 81 1.24 -14.55 -2.91
C ALA A 81 2.71 -14.19 -3.20
N LEU A 82 3.66 -14.79 -2.47
CA LEU A 82 5.09 -14.63 -2.74
C LEU A 82 5.50 -15.18 -4.11
N GLU A 83 4.99 -16.34 -4.49
CA GLU A 83 5.36 -17.02 -5.73
C GLU A 83 4.71 -16.38 -6.96
N HIS A 84 3.47 -15.86 -6.83
CA HIS A 84 2.67 -15.45 -7.98
C HIS A 84 2.40 -13.94 -8.06
N HIS A 85 2.49 -13.18 -6.96
CA HIS A 85 2.07 -11.78 -6.95
C HIS A 85 3.22 -10.75 -6.92
N ARG A 86 4.47 -11.17 -6.71
CA ARG A 86 5.60 -10.22 -6.65
C ARG A 86 5.80 -9.45 -7.96
N ALA A 87 5.79 -10.15 -9.09
CA ALA A 87 6.01 -9.53 -10.39
C ALA A 87 4.93 -8.49 -10.75
N ARG A 88 3.66 -8.77 -10.38
CA ARG A 88 2.54 -7.88 -10.69
C ARG A 88 2.53 -6.58 -9.91
N LEU A 89 3.35 -6.43 -8.85
CA LEU A 89 3.45 -5.15 -8.12
C LEU A 89 3.87 -3.99 -9.02
N ALA A 90 4.56 -4.28 -10.12
CA ALA A 90 4.89 -3.28 -11.14
C ALA A 90 3.62 -2.70 -11.81
N ASP A 91 2.56 -3.49 -11.93
CA ASP A 91 1.27 -3.04 -12.48
C ASP A 91 0.62 -2.02 -11.54
N ASP A 92 0.63 -2.27 -10.22
CA ASP A 92 0.14 -1.32 -9.21
C ASP A 92 0.87 0.03 -9.32
N HIS A 93 2.20 -0.01 -9.52
CA HIS A 93 3.00 1.22 -9.68
C HIS A 93 2.67 1.96 -10.98
N ARG A 94 2.41 1.24 -12.06
CA ARG A 94 2.00 1.83 -13.34
C ARG A 94 0.65 2.55 -13.19
N GLU A 95 -0.33 1.88 -12.59
CA GLU A 95 -1.65 2.45 -12.38
C GLU A 95 -1.64 3.62 -11.39
N ALA A 96 -0.81 3.57 -10.35
CA ALA A 96 -0.62 4.68 -9.42
C ALA A 96 -0.08 5.92 -10.15
N ARG A 97 0.92 5.76 -11.01
CA ARG A 97 1.46 6.86 -11.82
C ARG A 97 0.45 7.40 -12.81
N ARG A 98 -0.31 6.53 -13.47
CA ARG A 98 -1.40 6.91 -14.40
C ARG A 98 -2.47 7.72 -13.68
N PHE A 99 -2.93 7.25 -12.53
CA PHE A 99 -3.89 7.95 -11.68
C PHE A 99 -3.36 9.33 -11.25
N ALA A 100 -2.15 9.38 -10.72
CA ALA A 100 -1.54 10.63 -10.26
C ALA A 100 -1.36 11.66 -11.39
N ALA A 101 -0.95 11.23 -12.58
CA ALA A 101 -0.80 12.09 -13.75
C ALA A 101 -2.14 12.68 -14.23
N ALA A 102 -3.25 11.94 -14.06
CA ALA A 102 -4.58 12.44 -14.35
C ALA A 102 -5.07 13.42 -13.27
N VAL A 103 -4.89 13.08 -12.00
CA VAL A 103 -5.21 13.94 -10.84
C VAL A 103 -4.47 15.27 -10.91
N ALA A 104 -3.20 15.27 -11.33
CA ALA A 104 -2.39 16.49 -11.49
C ALA A 104 -2.98 17.51 -12.49
N LYS A 105 -3.86 17.08 -13.39
CA LYS A 105 -4.53 17.94 -14.40
C LYS A 105 -5.89 18.44 -13.93
N MET A 106 -6.39 17.95 -12.79
CA MET A 106 -7.70 18.32 -12.28
C MET A 106 -7.60 19.58 -11.43
N GLU A 107 -8.32 20.64 -11.81
CA GLU A 107 -8.43 21.84 -11.00
C GLU A 107 -9.11 21.54 -9.66
N GLY A 108 -8.55 22.04 -8.57
CA GLY A 108 -9.02 21.73 -7.22
C GLY A 108 -8.27 20.57 -6.54
N LEU A 109 -7.29 19.97 -7.24
CA LEU A 109 -6.39 18.95 -6.68
C LEU A 109 -4.92 19.36 -6.91
N ARG A 110 -4.05 18.86 -6.04
CA ARG A 110 -2.61 19.02 -6.15
C ARG A 110 -1.90 17.72 -5.79
N VAL A 111 -1.01 17.24 -6.64
CA VAL A 111 -0.17 16.06 -6.41
C VAL A 111 1.27 16.37 -6.80
N ASP A 112 2.21 15.90 -5.98
CA ASP A 112 3.64 15.89 -6.32
C ASP A 112 3.96 14.56 -7.01
N LEU A 113 4.15 14.58 -8.31
CA LEU A 113 4.40 13.38 -9.12
C LEU A 113 5.74 12.72 -8.78
N GLU A 114 6.74 13.47 -8.33
CA GLU A 114 8.04 12.94 -7.93
C GLU A 114 7.96 12.02 -6.71
N ARG A 115 6.94 12.23 -5.87
CA ARG A 115 6.67 11.42 -4.68
C ARG A 115 5.85 10.16 -4.95
N VAL A 116 5.36 9.96 -6.17
CA VAL A 116 4.59 8.76 -6.54
C VAL A 116 5.54 7.67 -6.99
N GLN A 117 6.19 7.02 -6.05
CA GLN A 117 7.24 6.02 -6.29
C GLN A 117 6.77 4.57 -6.19
N SER A 118 5.57 4.33 -5.66
CA SER A 118 5.01 2.99 -5.46
C SER A 118 3.51 2.98 -5.78
N ASN A 119 2.78 2.08 -5.14
CA ASN A 119 1.34 1.90 -5.33
C ASN A 119 0.47 2.91 -4.54
N ILE A 120 1.06 3.89 -3.85
CA ILE A 120 0.34 4.87 -3.03
C ILE A 120 0.44 6.24 -3.66
N VAL A 121 -0.70 6.87 -3.91
CA VAL A 121 -0.81 8.26 -4.34
C VAL A 121 -1.35 9.11 -3.20
N ARG A 122 -0.58 10.10 -2.79
CA ARG A 122 -1.03 11.14 -1.87
C ARG A 122 -1.21 12.43 -2.64
N TYR A 123 -2.35 13.06 -2.47
CA TYR A 123 -2.68 14.34 -3.11
C TYR A 123 -3.49 15.22 -2.17
N GLU A 124 -3.49 16.50 -2.43
CA GLU A 124 -4.24 17.50 -1.67
C GLU A 124 -5.51 17.89 -2.42
N VAL A 125 -6.58 18.12 -1.69
CA VAL A 125 -7.83 18.71 -2.17
C VAL A 125 -7.84 20.17 -1.78
N THR A 126 -7.89 21.07 -2.76
CA THR A 126 -7.88 22.51 -2.55
C THR A 126 -9.27 23.13 -2.73
N ALA A 127 -10.20 22.40 -3.38
CA ALA A 127 -11.57 22.86 -3.64
C ALA A 127 -12.51 22.75 -2.42
N MET A 128 -12.21 21.81 -1.50
CA MET A 128 -13.01 21.57 -0.28
C MET A 128 -12.16 20.88 0.78
N SER A 129 -12.72 20.54 1.94
CA SER A 129 -12.02 19.71 2.93
C SER A 129 -11.83 18.26 2.42
N ALA A 130 -10.73 17.61 2.82
CA ALA A 130 -10.45 16.22 2.43
C ALA A 130 -11.57 15.25 2.88
N ASN A 131 -12.16 15.48 4.07
CA ASN A 131 -13.26 14.63 4.55
C ASN A 131 -14.51 14.78 3.66
N ALA A 132 -14.95 16.02 3.36
CA ALA A 132 -16.10 16.23 2.49
C ALA A 132 -15.88 15.64 1.09
N PHE A 133 -14.67 15.76 0.55
CA PHE A 133 -14.31 15.15 -0.73
C PHE A 133 -14.37 13.62 -0.69
N VAL A 134 -13.78 13.00 0.35
CA VAL A 134 -13.78 11.54 0.52
C VAL A 134 -15.21 11.04 0.71
N ASP A 135 -16.02 11.69 1.52
CA ASP A 135 -17.44 11.33 1.73
C ASP A 135 -18.25 11.41 0.42
N ALA A 136 -18.04 12.46 -0.38
CA ALA A 136 -18.69 12.60 -1.68
C ALA A 136 -18.26 11.54 -2.71
N CYS A 137 -16.98 11.10 -2.65
CA CYS A 137 -16.47 9.99 -3.43
C CYS A 137 -17.04 8.64 -2.96
N HIS A 138 -17.09 8.41 -1.64
CA HIS A 138 -17.69 7.20 -1.05
C HIS A 138 -19.16 7.04 -1.45
N ALA A 139 -19.94 8.12 -1.44
CA ALA A 139 -21.34 8.10 -1.87
C ALA A 139 -21.52 7.68 -3.34
N ARG A 140 -20.44 7.70 -4.13
CA ARG A 140 -20.39 7.25 -5.54
C ARG A 140 -19.63 5.94 -5.74
N GLY A 141 -19.27 5.25 -4.64
CA GLY A 141 -18.59 3.95 -4.67
C GLY A 141 -17.06 4.00 -4.76
N LEU A 142 -16.45 5.18 -4.68
CA LEU A 142 -14.99 5.30 -4.65
C LEU A 142 -14.48 5.43 -3.21
N HIS A 143 -13.80 4.39 -2.72
CA HIS A 143 -13.29 4.33 -1.35
C HIS A 143 -11.83 4.75 -1.26
N MET A 144 -11.58 5.84 -0.57
CA MET A 144 -10.25 6.38 -0.27
C MET A 144 -10.17 6.77 1.21
N LEU A 145 -8.99 7.09 1.68
CA LEU A 145 -8.78 7.52 3.07
C LEU A 145 -8.31 8.98 3.12
N PRO A 146 -8.89 9.79 4.00
CA PRO A 146 -8.33 11.10 4.29
C PRO A 146 -6.94 10.93 4.92
N GLY A 147 -6.02 11.83 4.59
CA GLY A 147 -4.61 11.80 5.03
C GLY A 147 -4.18 13.11 5.66
N GLY A 148 -5.00 13.69 6.53
CA GLY A 148 -4.83 15.01 7.13
C GLY A 148 -5.91 15.98 6.65
N HIS A 149 -5.78 17.27 7.01
CA HIS A 149 -6.84 18.26 6.77
C HIS A 149 -7.22 18.43 5.29
N HIS A 150 -6.24 18.42 4.40
CA HIS A 150 -6.42 18.56 2.95
C HIS A 150 -5.94 17.33 2.17
N GLY A 151 -5.31 16.36 2.83
CA GLY A 151 -4.68 15.21 2.20
C GLY A 151 -5.66 14.07 1.94
N VAL A 152 -5.49 13.40 0.80
CA VAL A 152 -6.17 12.14 0.46
C VAL A 152 -5.13 11.11 0.07
N ARG A 153 -5.40 9.85 0.40
CA ARG A 153 -4.57 8.70 0.04
C ARG A 153 -5.37 7.70 -0.78
N ALA A 154 -5.00 7.54 -2.03
CA ALA A 154 -5.42 6.43 -2.88
C ALA A 154 -4.36 5.34 -2.90
N VAL A 155 -4.77 4.07 -2.96
CA VAL A 155 -3.87 2.90 -2.96
C VAL A 155 -4.29 1.97 -4.09
N MET A 156 -3.34 1.66 -4.99
CA MET A 156 -3.52 0.64 -6.02
C MET A 156 -3.12 -0.73 -5.45
N HIS A 157 -3.88 -1.76 -5.77
CA HIS A 157 -3.67 -3.12 -5.27
C HIS A 157 -4.28 -4.16 -6.20
N LEU A 158 -4.16 -5.44 -5.84
CA LEU A 158 -4.56 -6.59 -6.66
C LEU A 158 -5.99 -6.49 -7.26
N ASP A 159 -6.93 -5.92 -6.49
CA ASP A 159 -8.33 -5.81 -6.89
C ASP A 159 -8.66 -4.50 -7.62
N VAL A 160 -7.65 -3.70 -7.99
CA VAL A 160 -7.83 -2.42 -8.71
C VAL A 160 -7.10 -2.51 -10.05
N GLY A 161 -7.89 -2.68 -11.12
CA GLY A 161 -7.40 -2.72 -12.49
C GLY A 161 -7.48 -1.37 -13.21
N PRO A 162 -7.04 -1.32 -14.48
CA PRO A 162 -7.10 -0.10 -15.29
C PRO A 162 -8.50 0.51 -15.43
N ALA A 163 -9.54 -0.33 -15.57
CA ALA A 163 -10.92 0.15 -15.68
C ALA A 163 -11.44 0.79 -14.37
N ASP A 164 -11.01 0.26 -13.21
CA ASP A 164 -11.37 0.83 -11.91
C ASP A 164 -10.71 2.19 -11.71
N VAL A 165 -9.48 2.35 -12.20
CA VAL A 165 -8.79 3.64 -12.18
C VAL A 165 -9.49 4.66 -13.05
N ASP A 166 -9.99 4.27 -14.23
CA ASP A 166 -10.78 5.16 -15.11
C ASP A 166 -12.10 5.56 -14.46
N ALA A 167 -12.81 4.61 -13.84
CA ALA A 167 -14.03 4.88 -13.09
C ALA A 167 -13.78 5.82 -11.90
N ALA A 168 -12.68 5.60 -11.16
CA ALA A 168 -12.29 6.47 -10.05
C ALA A 168 -12.02 7.90 -10.50
N LEU A 169 -11.33 8.08 -11.62
CA LEU A 169 -11.04 9.41 -12.19
C LEU A 169 -12.33 10.14 -12.64
N ALA A 170 -13.29 9.41 -13.22
CA ALA A 170 -14.58 9.96 -13.57
C ALA A 170 -15.38 10.43 -12.34
N ILE A 171 -15.44 9.60 -11.29
CA ILE A 171 -16.10 9.97 -10.02
C ILE A 171 -15.46 11.21 -9.40
N ILE A 172 -14.12 11.31 -9.40
CA ILE A 172 -13.40 12.47 -8.88
C ILE A 172 -13.77 13.73 -9.66
N ALA A 173 -13.82 13.65 -11.00
CA ALA A 173 -14.20 14.78 -11.85
C ALA A 173 -15.61 15.25 -11.55
N ASP A 174 -16.58 14.34 -11.41
CA ASP A 174 -17.97 14.65 -11.08
C ASP A 174 -18.11 15.32 -9.71
N VAL A 175 -17.37 14.83 -8.69
CA VAL A 175 -17.36 15.43 -7.36
C VAL A 175 -16.82 16.86 -7.39
N LEU A 176 -15.73 17.10 -8.12
CA LEU A 176 -15.16 18.44 -8.27
C LEU A 176 -16.07 19.38 -9.05
N ALA A 177 -16.77 18.90 -10.09
CA ALA A 177 -17.73 19.70 -10.84
C ALA A 177 -18.93 20.10 -9.97
N ALA A 178 -19.47 19.17 -9.18
CA ALA A 178 -20.56 19.45 -8.24
C ALA A 178 -20.21 20.44 -7.13
N ALA A 179 -18.94 20.51 -6.75
CA ALA A 179 -18.45 21.45 -5.73
C ALA A 179 -18.32 22.91 -6.22
N ARG A 180 -18.35 23.13 -7.54
CA ARG A 180 -18.24 24.45 -8.17
C ARG A 180 -19.60 25.05 -8.56
N ALA A 181 -20.64 24.22 -8.61
CA ALA A 181 -22.01 24.62 -8.92
C ALA A 181 -22.71 25.18 -7.68
#